data_5b6fb4e783fae2435d173dee01f33e74
#
_entry.id   5b6fb4e783fae2435d173dee01f33e74
#
_cell.length_a   1.000
_cell.length_b   1.000
_cell.length_c   1.000
_cell.angle_alpha   90.00
_cell.angle_beta   90.00
_cell.angle_gamma   90.00
#
_symmetry.space_group_name_H-M   'P 1'
#
loop_
_entity.id
_entity.type
_entity.pdbx_description
1 polymer ?
#
loop_
_entity_poly.entity_id
_entity_poly.type
_entity_poly.pdbx_seq_one_letter_code
_entity_poly.pdbx_strand_id
1 'polypeptide(L)'
;MCKWQLLSLIVALTIVCNEATPVDAEEGKTDGVVQAEAEMKKTFGTLPSWMMAYPENARAAAWEWSKAIEGPGVIPPKYQQLIALAVSSQIPCEYCTFVHREFAKEFFGASEAEVSEAVALAANTRHWSTILYGNGIEQEGFRTEIRDIIAHMKAQSQKSSTDKE
;
A
#
# COMPACT_ATOMS: atom_id res chain seq x y z
N MET A 1 -67.52 38.61 -2.02
CA MET A 1 -67.52 37.18 -1.71
C MET A 1 -66.88 36.45 -2.88
N CYS A 2 -65.60 36.18 -2.81
CA CYS A 2 -64.85 35.48 -3.87
C CYS A 2 -64.40 34.15 -3.34
N LYS A 3 -64.94 33.06 -3.89
CA LYS A 3 -64.57 31.69 -3.54
C LYS A 3 -63.32 31.29 -4.30
N TRP A 4 -62.23 31.04 -3.61
CA TRP A 4 -61.04 30.40 -4.17
C TRP A 4 -61.17 28.91 -4.05
N GLN A 5 -61.26 28.20 -5.16
CA GLN A 5 -61.15 26.77 -5.24
C GLN A 5 -59.67 26.40 -5.44
N LEU A 6 -59.06 25.80 -4.45
CA LEU A 6 -57.76 25.16 -4.53
C LEU A 6 -57.88 23.81 -5.19
N LEU A 7 -57.40 23.66 -6.42
CA LEU A 7 -57.20 22.37 -7.07
C LEU A 7 -55.87 21.76 -6.49
N SER A 8 -56.04 20.72 -5.68
CA SER A 8 -54.90 19.88 -5.27
C SER A 8 -54.58 18.88 -6.39
N LEU A 9 -53.48 19.10 -7.10
CA LEU A 9 -52.87 18.09 -7.97
C LEU A 9 -52.10 17.10 -7.09
N ILE A 10 -52.64 15.92 -6.87
CA ILE A 10 -51.90 14.80 -6.28
C ILE A 10 -51.13 14.13 -7.43
N VAL A 11 -49.84 14.38 -7.48
CA VAL A 11 -48.93 13.58 -8.34
C VAL A 11 -48.62 12.27 -7.61
N ALA A 12 -49.25 11.21 -8.05
CA ALA A 12 -48.91 9.87 -7.57
C ALA A 12 -47.57 9.45 -8.14
N LEU A 13 -46.51 9.54 -7.31
CA LEU A 13 -45.20 9.01 -7.66
C LEU A 13 -45.25 7.48 -7.45
N THR A 14 -45.45 6.73 -8.54
CA THR A 14 -45.31 5.28 -8.51
C THR A 14 -43.86 4.92 -8.38
N ILE A 15 -43.42 4.59 -7.15
CA ILE A 15 -42.11 3.96 -6.93
C ILE A 15 -42.21 2.54 -7.49
N VAL A 16 -41.61 2.33 -8.65
CA VAL A 16 -41.35 0.98 -9.17
C VAL A 16 -40.27 0.38 -8.29
N CYS A 17 -40.65 -0.39 -7.28
CA CYS A 17 -39.73 -1.28 -6.59
C CYS A 17 -39.28 -2.33 -7.61
N ASN A 18 -38.09 -2.12 -8.19
CA ASN A 18 -37.42 -3.16 -8.93
C ASN A 18 -36.97 -4.20 -7.91
N GLU A 19 -37.74 -5.28 -7.77
CA GLU A 19 -37.33 -6.43 -6.97
C GLU A 19 -36.05 -6.97 -7.59
N ALA A 20 -34.91 -6.71 -6.91
CA ALA A 20 -33.65 -7.36 -7.24
C ALA A 20 -33.90 -8.87 -7.05
N THR A 21 -33.93 -9.61 -8.18
CA THR A 21 -33.92 -11.07 -8.13
C THR A 21 -32.71 -11.50 -7.29
N PRO A 22 -32.87 -12.41 -6.31
CA PRO A 22 -31.74 -12.98 -5.63
C PRO A 22 -30.82 -13.59 -6.67
N VAL A 23 -29.59 -13.10 -6.76
CA VAL A 23 -28.55 -13.75 -7.56
C VAL A 23 -28.29 -15.07 -6.84
N ASP A 24 -28.65 -16.17 -7.50
CA ASP A 24 -28.40 -17.52 -6.98
C ASP A 24 -26.91 -17.66 -6.70
N ALA A 25 -26.54 -17.77 -5.43
CA ALA A 25 -25.18 -17.83 -4.93
C ALA A 25 -24.57 -19.24 -5.09
N GLU A 26 -24.82 -19.89 -6.20
CA GLU A 26 -24.27 -21.20 -6.57
C GLU A 26 -23.64 -21.17 -7.97
N GLU A 27 -22.97 -20.05 -8.31
CA GLU A 27 -22.00 -20.04 -9.41
C GLU A 27 -20.69 -20.62 -8.88
N GLY A 28 -20.29 -21.76 -9.43
CA GLY A 28 -18.97 -22.33 -9.18
C GLY A 28 -17.87 -21.30 -9.44
N LYS A 29 -16.71 -21.47 -8.82
CA LYS A 29 -15.56 -20.56 -8.95
C LYS A 29 -15.35 -20.19 -10.41
N THR A 30 -15.15 -18.89 -10.69
CA THR A 30 -14.82 -18.44 -12.04
C THR A 30 -13.46 -19.03 -12.46
N ASP A 31 -13.26 -19.28 -13.75
CA ASP A 31 -12.02 -19.80 -14.30
C ASP A 31 -10.79 -19.04 -13.81
N GLY A 32 -10.90 -17.71 -13.68
CA GLY A 32 -9.83 -16.86 -13.16
C GLY A 32 -9.46 -17.14 -11.70
N VAL A 33 -10.44 -17.46 -10.86
CA VAL A 33 -10.18 -17.83 -9.44
C VAL A 33 -9.51 -19.19 -9.37
N VAL A 34 -9.98 -20.16 -10.15
CA VAL A 34 -9.37 -21.51 -10.22
C VAL A 34 -7.92 -21.43 -10.66
N GLN A 35 -7.63 -20.63 -11.69
CA GLN A 35 -6.27 -20.41 -12.18
C GLN A 35 -5.39 -19.74 -11.12
N ALA A 36 -5.86 -18.67 -10.49
CA ALA A 36 -5.12 -17.97 -9.44
C ALA A 36 -4.79 -18.89 -8.26
N GLU A 37 -5.75 -19.69 -7.80
CA GLU A 37 -5.52 -20.66 -6.73
C GLU A 37 -4.54 -21.76 -7.13
N ALA A 38 -4.55 -22.22 -8.37
CA ALA A 38 -3.57 -23.19 -8.89
C ALA A 38 -2.16 -22.58 -8.94
N GLU A 39 -2.02 -21.32 -9.39
CA GLU A 39 -0.76 -20.59 -9.39
C GLU A 39 -0.21 -20.40 -7.97
N MET A 40 -1.06 -19.98 -7.01
CA MET A 40 -0.67 -19.84 -5.61
C MET A 40 -0.16 -21.15 -5.02
N LYS A 41 -0.87 -22.26 -5.26
CA LYS A 41 -0.44 -23.61 -4.81
C LYS A 41 0.90 -23.99 -5.42
N LYS A 42 1.12 -23.69 -6.70
CA LYS A 42 2.39 -23.96 -7.38
C LYS A 42 3.51 -23.11 -6.78
N THR A 43 3.26 -21.84 -6.46
CA THR A 43 4.26 -20.90 -5.95
C THR A 43 4.62 -21.15 -4.50
N PHE A 44 3.62 -21.37 -3.64
CA PHE A 44 3.79 -21.44 -2.18
C PHE A 44 3.67 -22.84 -1.60
N GLY A 45 3.34 -23.85 -2.42
CA GLY A 45 3.07 -25.21 -1.94
C GLY A 45 1.72 -25.37 -1.24
N THR A 46 0.99 -24.27 -1.00
CA THR A 46 -0.32 -24.25 -0.34
C THR A 46 -1.14 -23.07 -0.82
N LEU A 47 -2.44 -23.05 -0.45
CA LEU A 47 -3.25 -21.82 -0.56
C LEU A 47 -3.05 -20.97 0.69
N PRO A 48 -2.46 -19.77 0.57
CA PRO A 48 -2.21 -18.92 1.71
C PRO A 48 -3.51 -18.43 2.36
N SER A 49 -3.62 -18.52 3.69
CA SER A 49 -4.82 -18.11 4.43
C SER A 49 -5.16 -16.63 4.23
N TRP A 50 -4.16 -15.75 4.09
CA TRP A 50 -4.39 -14.33 3.83
C TRP A 50 -5.01 -14.05 2.46
N MET A 51 -4.71 -14.87 1.44
CA MET A 51 -5.38 -14.77 0.14
C MET A 51 -6.81 -15.31 0.19
N MET A 52 -7.06 -16.31 1.04
CA MET A 52 -8.40 -16.85 1.27
C MET A 52 -9.29 -15.91 2.08
N ALA A 53 -8.73 -14.88 2.72
CA ALA A 53 -9.49 -13.83 3.40
C ALA A 53 -10.18 -12.87 2.42
N TYR A 54 -9.73 -12.80 1.16
CA TYR A 54 -10.43 -12.03 0.13
C TYR A 54 -11.75 -12.71 -0.26
N PRO A 55 -12.81 -11.93 -0.57
CA PRO A 55 -13.99 -12.46 -1.24
C PRO A 55 -13.59 -13.22 -2.52
N GLU A 56 -14.29 -14.29 -2.82
CA GLU A 56 -13.90 -15.19 -3.93
C GLU A 56 -13.76 -14.44 -5.26
N ASN A 57 -14.73 -13.57 -5.59
CA ASN A 57 -14.72 -12.76 -6.81
C ASN A 57 -13.57 -11.74 -6.90
N ALA A 58 -12.91 -11.39 -5.79
CA ALA A 58 -11.78 -10.46 -5.74
C ALA A 58 -10.42 -11.18 -5.69
N ARG A 59 -10.39 -12.48 -5.41
CA ARG A 59 -9.16 -13.23 -5.13
C ARG A 59 -8.20 -13.26 -6.30
N ALA A 60 -8.70 -13.48 -7.51
CA ALA A 60 -7.89 -13.47 -8.72
C ALA A 60 -7.23 -12.10 -8.94
N ALA A 61 -7.98 -11.00 -8.80
CA ALA A 61 -7.44 -9.65 -8.93
C ALA A 61 -6.42 -9.32 -7.83
N ALA A 62 -6.66 -9.76 -6.59
CA ALA A 62 -5.70 -9.60 -5.50
C ALA A 62 -4.39 -10.35 -5.77
N TRP A 63 -4.45 -11.56 -6.34
CA TRP A 63 -3.27 -12.31 -6.73
C TRP A 63 -2.47 -11.61 -7.84
N GLU A 64 -3.13 -11.13 -8.89
CA GLU A 64 -2.47 -10.36 -9.95
C GLU A 64 -1.81 -9.08 -9.41
N TRP A 65 -2.49 -8.37 -8.52
CA TRP A 65 -1.92 -7.21 -7.84
C TRP A 65 -0.66 -7.56 -7.04
N SER A 66 -0.71 -8.62 -6.23
CA SER A 66 0.46 -9.08 -5.44
C SER A 66 1.65 -9.40 -6.35
N LYS A 67 1.42 -10.16 -7.44
CA LYS A 67 2.47 -10.47 -8.41
C LYS A 67 3.06 -9.23 -9.06
N ALA A 68 2.22 -8.23 -9.38
CA ALA A 68 2.67 -7.00 -10.02
C ALA A 68 3.51 -6.11 -9.09
N ILE A 69 3.20 -6.09 -7.79
CA ILE A 69 3.88 -5.23 -6.83
C ILE A 69 5.09 -5.92 -6.18
N GLU A 70 4.97 -7.20 -5.85
CA GLU A 70 6.02 -7.96 -5.14
C GLU A 70 6.93 -8.74 -6.07
N GLY A 71 6.59 -8.80 -7.37
CA GLY A 71 7.39 -9.45 -8.40
C GLY A 71 8.65 -8.66 -8.77
N PRO A 72 9.40 -9.16 -9.77
CA PRO A 72 10.60 -8.49 -10.27
C PRO A 72 10.30 -7.07 -10.74
N GLY A 73 11.00 -6.09 -10.16
CA GLY A 73 10.82 -4.68 -10.45
C GLY A 73 12.17 -3.95 -10.52
N VAL A 74 12.12 -2.61 -10.51
CA VAL A 74 13.33 -1.76 -10.52
C VAL A 74 14.08 -1.86 -9.18
N ILE A 75 13.35 -2.05 -8.08
CA ILE A 75 13.93 -2.22 -6.75
C ILE A 75 14.27 -3.71 -6.57
N PRO A 76 15.52 -4.08 -6.25
CA PRO A 76 15.86 -5.48 -5.99
C PRO A 76 15.02 -6.08 -4.85
N PRO A 77 14.62 -7.36 -4.93
CA PRO A 77 13.68 -7.98 -3.99
C PRO A 77 14.06 -7.85 -2.51
N LYS A 78 15.35 -7.97 -2.17
CA LYS A 78 15.83 -7.73 -0.80
C LYS A 78 15.41 -6.36 -0.26
N TYR A 79 15.60 -5.32 -1.07
CA TYR A 79 15.24 -3.96 -0.66
C TYR A 79 13.74 -3.73 -0.68
N GLN A 80 12.98 -4.39 -1.56
CA GLN A 80 11.51 -4.37 -1.48
C GLN A 80 11.04 -4.87 -0.10
N GLN A 81 11.58 -5.99 0.38
CA GLN A 81 11.22 -6.53 1.69
C GLN A 81 11.68 -5.63 2.86
N LEU A 82 12.87 -5.05 2.79
CA LEU A 82 13.35 -4.11 3.81
C LEU A 82 12.52 -2.82 3.86
N ILE A 83 12.09 -2.29 2.72
CA ILE A 83 11.17 -1.15 2.61
C ILE A 83 9.81 -1.52 3.21
N ALA A 84 9.25 -2.68 2.86
CA ALA A 84 7.98 -3.14 3.38
C ALA A 84 8.04 -3.40 4.90
N LEU A 85 9.16 -3.91 5.41
CA LEU A 85 9.42 -4.03 6.84
C LEU A 85 9.47 -2.66 7.53
N ALA A 86 10.17 -1.68 6.96
CA ALA A 86 10.22 -0.32 7.48
C ALA A 86 8.82 0.32 7.55
N VAL A 87 8.00 0.14 6.50
CA VAL A 87 6.61 0.61 6.48
C VAL A 87 5.77 -0.12 7.53
N SER A 88 5.83 -1.45 7.59
CA SER A 88 5.03 -2.25 8.53
C SER A 88 5.40 -2.00 9.99
N SER A 89 6.63 -1.59 10.28
CA SER A 89 7.03 -1.19 11.63
C SER A 89 6.39 0.13 12.11
N GLN A 90 5.84 0.94 11.19
CA GLN A 90 5.14 2.20 11.50
C GLN A 90 3.62 2.04 11.63
N ILE A 91 3.09 0.89 11.25
CA ILE A 91 1.69 0.53 11.38
C ILE A 91 1.58 -0.73 12.27
N PRO A 92 0.53 -0.87 13.11
CA PRO A 92 0.41 -2.01 14.02
C PRO A 92 0.00 -3.29 13.25
N CYS A 93 0.91 -3.82 12.42
CA CYS A 93 0.71 -5.03 11.61
C CYS A 93 1.79 -6.07 11.95
N GLU A 94 1.51 -6.92 12.91
CA GLU A 94 2.41 -8.02 13.31
C GLU A 94 2.66 -9.00 12.16
N TYR A 95 1.62 -9.34 11.40
CA TYR A 95 1.72 -10.23 10.23
C TYR A 95 2.68 -9.66 9.18
N CYS A 96 2.54 -8.37 8.86
CA CYS A 96 3.38 -7.73 7.84
C CYS A 96 4.83 -7.65 8.32
N THR A 97 5.06 -7.27 9.57
CA THR A 97 6.39 -7.19 10.16
C THR A 97 7.07 -8.56 10.15
N PHE A 98 6.35 -9.61 10.54
CA PHE A 98 6.85 -10.98 10.50
C PHE A 98 7.21 -11.42 9.08
N VAL A 99 6.26 -11.35 8.14
CA VAL A 99 6.48 -11.86 6.79
C VAL A 99 7.62 -11.16 6.07
N HIS A 100 7.68 -9.82 6.14
CA HIS A 100 8.73 -9.07 5.44
C HIS A 100 10.11 -9.27 6.07
N ARG A 101 10.19 -9.45 7.41
CA ARG A 101 11.44 -9.80 8.08
C ARG A 101 11.94 -11.16 7.65
N GLU A 102 11.08 -12.19 7.66
CA GLU A 102 11.44 -13.56 7.29
C GLU A 102 11.86 -13.65 5.81
N PHE A 103 11.06 -13.07 4.89
CA PHE A 103 11.45 -13.06 3.48
C PHE A 103 12.75 -12.30 3.22
N ALA A 104 12.95 -11.14 3.86
CA ALA A 104 14.20 -10.39 3.73
C ALA A 104 15.41 -11.23 4.09
N LYS A 105 15.35 -11.95 5.22
CA LYS A 105 16.48 -12.72 5.76
C LYS A 105 16.64 -14.08 5.08
N GLU A 106 15.60 -14.88 5.14
CA GLU A 106 15.69 -16.31 4.80
C GLU A 106 15.65 -16.54 3.29
N PHE A 107 14.97 -15.68 2.53
CA PHE A 107 14.81 -15.85 1.09
C PHE A 107 15.69 -14.91 0.26
N PHE A 108 15.83 -13.66 0.69
CA PHE A 108 16.59 -12.65 -0.05
C PHE A 108 17.92 -12.26 0.58
N GLY A 109 18.36 -12.95 1.64
CA GLY A 109 19.71 -12.87 2.20
C GLY A 109 20.04 -11.52 2.85
N ALA A 110 19.06 -10.82 3.43
CA ALA A 110 19.33 -9.65 4.25
C ALA A 110 19.99 -10.05 5.57
N SER A 111 21.03 -9.34 5.95
CA SER A 111 21.67 -9.52 7.26
C SER A 111 20.80 -8.90 8.38
N GLU A 112 21.02 -9.33 9.63
CA GLU A 112 20.40 -8.71 10.81
C GLU A 112 20.75 -7.21 10.91
N ALA A 113 21.93 -6.81 10.47
CA ALA A 113 22.34 -5.41 10.43
C ALA A 113 21.45 -4.60 9.46
N GLU A 114 21.22 -5.09 8.23
CA GLU A 114 20.34 -4.44 7.25
C GLU A 114 18.89 -4.36 7.75
N VAL A 115 18.40 -5.42 8.37
CA VAL A 115 17.06 -5.44 9.00
C VAL A 115 16.95 -4.38 10.09
N SER A 116 17.94 -4.33 11.00
CA SER A 116 17.98 -3.35 12.09
C SER A 116 18.08 -1.92 11.58
N GLU A 117 18.88 -1.69 10.54
CA GLU A 117 19.04 -0.37 9.90
C GLU A 117 17.74 0.09 9.24
N ALA A 118 17.04 -0.78 8.52
CA ALA A 118 15.75 -0.46 7.90
C ALA A 118 14.71 0.00 8.94
N VAL A 119 14.63 -0.70 10.07
CA VAL A 119 13.73 -0.35 11.18
C VAL A 119 14.18 0.95 11.87
N ALA A 120 15.48 1.16 12.04
CA ALA A 120 16.02 2.40 12.62
C ALA A 120 15.74 3.62 11.73
N LEU A 121 15.86 3.48 10.40
CA LEU A 121 15.52 4.53 9.45
C LEU A 121 14.02 4.88 9.51
N ALA A 122 13.14 3.89 9.64
CA ALA A 122 11.72 4.11 9.82
C ALA A 122 11.43 4.90 11.11
N ALA A 123 12.08 4.52 12.23
CA ALA A 123 11.95 5.23 13.51
C ALA A 123 12.48 6.68 13.42
N ASN A 124 13.61 6.90 12.75
CA ASN A 124 14.16 8.23 12.51
C ASN A 124 13.22 9.11 11.67
N THR A 125 12.62 8.54 10.62
CA THR A 125 11.63 9.27 9.79
C THR A 125 10.41 9.68 10.64
N ARG A 126 9.93 8.80 11.51
CA ARG A 126 8.85 9.12 12.45
C ARG A 126 9.23 10.20 13.44
N HIS A 127 10.47 10.14 13.97
CA HIS A 127 11.01 11.17 14.87
C HIS A 127 10.94 12.55 14.22
N TRP A 128 11.50 12.71 13.02
CA TRP A 128 11.49 13.98 12.30
C TRP A 128 10.08 14.44 11.96
N SER A 129 9.22 13.54 11.52
CA SER A 129 7.81 13.87 11.28
C SER A 129 7.15 14.47 12.52
N THR A 130 7.41 13.89 13.71
CA THR A 130 6.88 14.39 14.99
C THR A 130 7.44 15.76 15.33
N ILE A 131 8.75 15.96 15.21
CA ILE A 131 9.43 17.23 15.54
C ILE A 131 8.97 18.35 14.61
N LEU A 132 8.98 18.10 13.28
CA LEU A 132 8.65 19.13 12.29
C LEU A 132 7.19 19.54 12.40
N TYR A 133 6.30 18.55 12.46
CA TYR A 133 4.86 18.78 12.54
C TYR A 133 4.46 19.40 13.89
N GLY A 134 4.99 18.85 14.99
CA GLY A 134 4.66 19.31 16.35
C GLY A 134 5.14 20.73 16.64
N ASN A 135 6.21 21.19 16.00
CA ASN A 135 6.71 22.56 16.14
C ASN A 135 6.17 23.51 15.05
N GLY A 136 5.27 23.04 14.16
CA GLY A 136 4.65 23.88 13.14
C GLY A 136 5.65 24.47 12.15
N ILE A 137 6.69 23.72 11.77
CA ILE A 137 7.67 24.18 10.78
C ILE A 137 6.96 24.48 9.46
N GLU A 138 7.18 25.69 8.93
CA GLU A 138 6.52 26.15 7.72
C GLU A 138 7.09 25.40 6.50
N GLN A 139 6.20 24.82 5.66
CA GLN A 139 6.60 23.87 4.62
C GLN A 139 7.42 24.50 3.49
N GLU A 140 7.08 25.70 3.03
CA GLU A 140 7.75 26.29 1.86
C GLU A 140 9.16 26.76 2.23
N GLY A 141 9.32 27.35 3.40
CA GLY A 141 10.63 27.70 3.97
C GLY A 141 11.52 26.45 4.12
N PHE A 142 10.97 25.38 4.71
CA PHE A 142 11.66 24.10 4.83
C PHE A 142 12.10 23.51 3.50
N ARG A 143 11.22 23.54 2.48
CA ARG A 143 11.58 23.06 1.13
C ARG A 143 12.71 23.86 0.50
N THR A 144 12.71 25.17 0.68
CA THR A 144 13.77 26.05 0.19
C THR A 144 15.09 25.74 0.88
N GLU A 145 15.10 25.63 2.19
CA GLU A 145 16.26 25.26 2.99
C GLU A 145 16.86 23.91 2.54
N ILE A 146 16.04 22.89 2.33
CA ILE A 146 16.52 21.58 1.85
C ILE A 146 17.16 21.67 0.46
N ARG A 147 16.58 22.47 -0.46
CA ARG A 147 17.19 22.68 -1.80
C ARG A 147 18.56 23.37 -1.69
N ASP A 148 18.69 24.36 -0.82
CA ASP A 148 19.95 25.07 -0.58
C ASP A 148 21.00 24.17 0.05
N ILE A 149 20.62 23.35 1.03
CA ILE A 149 21.50 22.33 1.63
C ILE A 149 21.99 21.35 0.57
N ILE A 150 21.10 20.82 -0.27
CA ILE A 150 21.49 19.90 -1.35
C ILE A 150 22.45 20.57 -2.34
N ALA A 151 22.20 21.81 -2.73
CA ALA A 151 23.08 22.57 -3.63
C ALA A 151 24.48 22.78 -3.01
N HIS A 152 24.53 23.15 -1.74
CA HIS A 152 25.79 23.29 -0.99
C HIS A 152 26.57 21.96 -0.93
N MET A 153 25.93 20.86 -0.57
CA MET A 153 26.58 19.54 -0.49
C MET A 153 27.13 19.07 -1.83
N LYS A 154 26.39 19.30 -2.94
CA LYS A 154 26.86 18.99 -4.29
C LYS A 154 28.10 19.80 -4.67
N ALA A 155 28.13 21.10 -4.35
CA ALA A 155 29.31 21.95 -4.63
C ALA A 155 30.53 21.51 -3.82
N GLN A 156 30.37 21.07 -2.57
CA GLN A 156 31.46 20.53 -1.76
C GLN A 156 32.02 19.22 -2.32
N SER A 157 31.13 18.29 -2.75
CA SER A 157 31.61 17.01 -3.30
C SER A 157 32.37 17.18 -4.63
N GLN A 158 32.03 18.17 -5.46
CA GLN A 158 32.74 18.50 -6.68
C GLN A 158 34.14 19.06 -6.41
N LYS A 159 34.30 19.94 -5.42
CA LYS A 159 35.59 20.46 -5.01
C LYS A 159 36.54 19.37 -4.50
N SER A 160 36.03 18.45 -3.70
CA SER A 160 36.84 17.35 -3.16
C SER A 160 37.29 16.33 -4.20
N SER A 161 36.64 16.25 -5.37
CA SER A 161 37.08 15.41 -6.49
C SER A 161 38.16 16.07 -7.34
N THR A 162 38.14 17.41 -7.49
CA THR A 162 39.18 18.16 -8.22
C THR A 162 40.49 18.32 -7.44
N ASP A 163 40.44 18.29 -6.10
CA ASP A 163 41.63 18.40 -5.24
C ASP A 163 42.41 17.05 -5.10
N LYS A 164 41.93 15.98 -5.73
CA LYS A 164 42.56 14.65 -5.70
C LYS A 164 43.21 14.23 -7.02
N GLU A 165 43.12 15.07 -8.08
CA GLU A 165 43.84 14.93 -9.35
C GLU A 165 45.08 15.80 -9.33
#